data_a88ef65eb90763cf9f2b1648702a69aa
#
_entry.id   a88ef65eb90763cf9f2b1648702a69aa
#
_cell.length_a   1.000
_cell.length_b   1.000
_cell.length_c   1.000
_cell.angle_alpha   90.00
_cell.angle_beta   90.00
_cell.angle_gamma   90.00
#
_symmetry.space_group_name_H-M   'P 1'
#
loop_
_entity.id
_entity.type
_entity.pdbx_description
1 polymer ?
#
loop_
_entity_poly.entity_id
_entity_poly.type
_entity_poly.pdbx_seq_one_letter_code
_entity_poly.pdbx_strand_id
1 'polypeptide(L)'
;MIKVAVTGAAGRMGGRIITLITEAEGLEVAGAIEMAGHARLGDDAGYVAGCGDLGVAITDSLEQGLASAVVLIDFTWPEVTIGNAEVCARLGKAMVVGTTGLNPEQREVIKRVAQSSPVVFAPNMSV
;
A
#
# COMPACT_ATOMS: atom_id res chain seq x y z
N MET A 1 -6.72 -8.44 -14.49
CA MET A 1 -6.16 -7.21 -13.93
C MET A 1 -5.37 -7.49 -12.66
N ILE A 2 -4.28 -6.79 -12.48
CA ILE A 2 -3.50 -6.87 -11.24
C ILE A 2 -4.19 -6.02 -10.19
N LYS A 3 -4.57 -6.63 -9.09
CA LYS A 3 -5.28 -5.96 -8.01
C LYS A 3 -4.27 -5.45 -6.97
N VAL A 4 -4.32 -4.14 -6.72
CA VAL A 4 -3.32 -3.42 -5.92
C VAL A 4 -3.97 -2.80 -4.70
N ALA A 5 -3.32 -2.94 -3.55
CA ALA A 5 -3.70 -2.21 -2.33
C ALA A 5 -2.69 -1.10 -2.09
N VAL A 6 -3.15 0.00 -1.49
CA VAL A 6 -2.33 1.18 -1.24
C VAL A 6 -2.44 1.56 0.24
N THR A 7 -1.31 1.72 0.92
CA THR A 7 -1.28 2.28 2.28
C THR A 7 -1.12 3.79 2.20
N GLY A 8 -1.54 4.48 3.25
CA GLY A 8 -1.56 5.94 3.25
C GLY A 8 -2.54 6.49 2.23
N ALA A 9 -3.64 5.77 2.01
CA ALA A 9 -4.57 6.00 0.90
C ALA A 9 -5.21 7.39 0.91
N ALA A 10 -5.40 8.00 2.08
CA ALA A 10 -6.01 9.32 2.18
C ALA A 10 -4.99 10.45 2.12
N GLY A 11 -3.70 10.12 2.07
CA GLY A 11 -2.64 11.10 1.98
C GLY A 11 -2.42 11.57 0.54
N ARG A 12 -1.54 12.55 0.40
CA ARG A 12 -1.23 13.14 -0.90
C ARG A 12 -0.60 12.13 -1.86
N MET A 13 0.39 11.39 -1.40
CA MET A 13 1.06 10.39 -2.23
C MET A 13 0.15 9.20 -2.52
N GLY A 14 -0.60 8.73 -1.51
CA GLY A 14 -1.55 7.63 -1.71
C GLY A 14 -2.62 7.98 -2.73
N GLY A 15 -3.16 9.19 -2.66
CA GLY A 15 -4.16 9.66 -3.62
C GLY A 15 -3.60 9.72 -5.04
N ARG A 16 -2.37 10.18 -5.19
CA ARG A 16 -1.71 10.22 -6.51
C ARG A 16 -1.51 8.81 -7.07
N ILE A 17 -1.09 7.88 -6.24
CA ILE A 17 -0.90 6.49 -6.65
C ILE A 17 -2.23 5.87 -7.06
N ILE A 18 -3.28 6.09 -6.29
CA ILE A 18 -4.62 5.58 -6.61
C ILE A 18 -5.06 6.11 -7.98
N THR A 19 -4.89 7.40 -8.23
CA THR A 19 -5.23 8.00 -9.52
C THR A 19 -4.44 7.37 -10.66
N LEU A 20 -3.13 7.18 -10.48
CA LEU A 20 -2.29 6.56 -11.51
C LEU A 20 -2.71 5.11 -11.79
N ILE A 21 -3.08 4.36 -10.77
CA ILE A 21 -3.55 2.98 -10.95
C ILE A 21 -4.84 2.96 -11.77
N THR A 22 -5.77 3.88 -11.49
CA THR A 22 -7.05 3.92 -12.23
C THR A 22 -6.85 4.28 -13.69
N GLU A 23 -5.79 5.03 -14.02
CA GLU A 23 -5.47 5.42 -15.39
C GLU A 23 -4.65 4.38 -16.14
N ALA A 24 -4.03 3.44 -15.42
CA ALA A 24 -3.17 2.44 -16.03
C ALA A 24 -3.98 1.23 -16.50
N GLU A 25 -3.66 0.74 -17.71
CA GLU A 25 -4.27 -0.48 -18.20
C GLU A 25 -3.74 -1.68 -17.41
N GLY A 26 -4.63 -2.59 -17.07
CA GLY A 26 -4.26 -3.84 -16.41
C GLY A 26 -4.08 -3.75 -14.90
N LEU A 27 -4.30 -2.58 -14.30
CA LEU A 27 -4.23 -2.39 -12.85
C LEU A 27 -5.57 -1.94 -12.30
N GLU A 28 -5.84 -2.34 -11.07
CA GLU A 28 -7.08 -2.02 -10.39
C GLU A 28 -6.81 -1.80 -8.91
N VAL A 29 -7.41 -0.77 -8.32
CA VAL A 29 -7.34 -0.55 -6.87
C VAL A 29 -8.30 -1.54 -6.21
N ALA A 30 -7.76 -2.40 -5.34
CA ALA A 30 -8.53 -3.44 -4.65
C ALA A 30 -8.52 -3.26 -3.13
N GLY A 31 -7.70 -2.36 -2.62
CA GLY A 31 -7.66 -2.08 -1.19
C GLY A 31 -7.05 -0.73 -0.92
N ALA A 32 -7.48 -0.10 0.16
CA ALA A 32 -6.99 1.21 0.58
C ALA A 32 -6.91 1.22 2.10
N ILE A 33 -5.72 1.49 2.63
CA ILE A 33 -5.45 1.35 4.05
C ILE A 33 -4.97 2.68 4.61
N GLU A 34 -5.46 3.03 5.80
CA GLU A 34 -5.03 4.19 6.55
C GLU A 34 -4.83 3.84 8.01
N MET A 35 -4.27 4.77 8.77
CA MET A 35 -4.03 4.60 10.20
C MET A 35 -5.33 4.51 10.98
N ALA A 36 -5.32 3.76 12.07
CA ALA A 36 -6.45 3.71 12.99
C ALA A 36 -6.80 5.13 13.46
N GLY A 37 -8.09 5.43 13.47
CA GLY A 37 -8.56 6.75 13.90
C GLY A 37 -8.52 7.83 12.82
N HIS A 38 -8.09 7.51 11.62
CA HIS A 38 -8.06 8.50 10.53
C HIS A 38 -9.46 8.97 10.19
N ALA A 39 -9.61 10.28 9.91
CA ALA A 39 -10.93 10.88 9.66
C ALA A 39 -11.61 10.35 8.40
N ARG A 40 -10.84 9.80 7.46
CA ARG A 40 -11.39 9.32 6.18
C ARG A 40 -11.68 7.82 6.16
N LEU A 41 -11.56 7.13 7.28
CA LEU A 41 -11.93 5.72 7.34
C LEU A 41 -13.40 5.52 6.95
N GLY A 42 -13.65 4.55 6.10
CA GLY A 42 -14.98 4.27 5.58
C GLY A 42 -15.34 5.02 4.32
N ASP A 43 -14.61 6.09 3.98
CA ASP A 43 -14.85 6.83 2.75
C ASP A 43 -14.31 6.05 1.55
N ASP A 44 -14.89 6.29 0.38
CA ASP A 44 -14.39 5.67 -0.84
C ASP A 44 -13.03 6.24 -1.22
N ALA A 45 -12.05 5.36 -1.48
CA ALA A 45 -10.68 5.75 -1.77
C ALA A 45 -10.57 6.59 -3.04
N GLY A 46 -11.35 6.27 -4.04
CA GLY A 46 -11.35 7.03 -5.30
C GLY A 46 -11.92 8.43 -5.12
N TYR A 47 -12.97 8.54 -4.34
CA TYR A 47 -13.56 9.85 -4.02
C TYR A 47 -12.53 10.73 -3.29
N VAL A 48 -11.86 10.17 -2.29
CA VAL A 48 -10.84 10.90 -1.52
C VAL A 48 -9.67 11.31 -2.41
N ALA A 49 -9.27 10.44 -3.33
CA ALA A 49 -8.18 10.73 -4.28
C ALA A 49 -8.59 11.73 -5.37
N GLY A 50 -9.88 11.94 -5.56
CA GLY A 50 -10.38 12.87 -6.57
C GLY A 50 -10.57 12.26 -7.95
N CYS A 51 -10.59 10.93 -8.07
CA CYS A 51 -10.73 10.25 -9.36
C CYS A 51 -12.07 9.54 -9.54
N GLY A 52 -13.05 9.83 -8.69
CA GLY A 52 -14.37 9.22 -8.74
C GLY A 52 -14.47 7.95 -7.90
N ASP A 53 -15.68 7.53 -7.62
CA ASP A 53 -15.92 6.37 -6.75
C ASP A 53 -15.37 5.09 -7.36
N LEU A 54 -14.64 4.33 -6.55
CA LEU A 54 -14.06 3.06 -6.95
C LEU A 54 -14.74 1.86 -6.28
N GLY A 55 -15.60 2.12 -5.28
CA GLY A 55 -16.21 1.04 -4.51
C GLY A 55 -15.24 0.39 -3.52
N VAL A 56 -14.19 1.12 -3.12
CA VAL A 56 -13.14 0.63 -2.22
C VAL A 56 -13.10 1.53 -0.99
N ALA A 57 -13.64 1.04 0.12
CA ALA A 57 -13.65 1.80 1.37
C ALA A 57 -12.26 1.79 2.01
N ILE A 58 -11.84 2.95 2.52
CA ILE A 58 -10.59 3.05 3.27
C ILE A 58 -10.77 2.33 4.61
N THR A 59 -9.84 1.42 4.93
CA THR A 59 -9.88 0.62 6.15
C THR A 59 -8.59 0.80 6.95
N ASP A 60 -8.65 0.59 8.26
CA ASP A 60 -7.46 0.53 9.10
C ASP A 60 -6.96 -0.91 9.28
N SER A 61 -7.63 -1.89 8.70
CA SER A 61 -7.21 -3.29 8.75
C SER A 61 -6.39 -3.64 7.51
N LEU A 62 -5.12 -3.93 7.71
CA LEU A 62 -4.24 -4.33 6.61
C LEU A 62 -4.72 -5.65 5.98
N GLU A 63 -5.16 -6.60 6.79
CA GLU A 63 -5.68 -7.87 6.27
C GLU A 63 -6.90 -7.67 5.38
N GLN A 64 -7.83 -6.81 5.79
CA GLN A 64 -9.02 -6.52 4.98
C GLN A 64 -8.63 -5.80 3.69
N GLY A 65 -7.71 -4.83 3.78
CA GLY A 65 -7.26 -4.08 2.60
C GLY A 65 -6.52 -4.97 1.61
N LEU A 66 -5.83 -6.00 2.08
CA LEU A 66 -5.07 -6.92 1.22
C LEU A 66 -5.90 -8.10 0.71
N ALA A 67 -7.09 -8.32 1.24
CA ALA A 67 -7.85 -9.55 0.99
C ALA A 67 -8.03 -9.84 -0.50
N SER A 68 -8.31 -8.83 -1.31
CA SER A 68 -8.53 -8.97 -2.76
C SER A 68 -7.31 -8.57 -3.59
N ALA A 69 -6.27 -8.07 -2.96
CA ALA A 69 -5.08 -7.56 -3.67
C ALA A 69 -4.00 -8.63 -3.75
N VAL A 70 -3.11 -8.52 -4.72
CA VAL A 70 -1.94 -9.38 -4.85
C VAL A 70 -0.65 -8.64 -4.52
N VAL A 71 -0.69 -7.31 -4.49
CA VAL A 71 0.48 -6.48 -4.19
C VAL A 71 0.07 -5.27 -3.37
N LEU A 72 0.93 -4.88 -2.43
CA LEU A 72 0.76 -3.67 -1.63
C LEU A 72 1.79 -2.63 -2.06
N ILE A 73 1.34 -1.42 -2.32
CA ILE A 73 2.23 -0.27 -2.52
C ILE A 73 2.25 0.51 -1.22
N ASP A 74 3.42 0.62 -0.61
CA ASP A 74 3.59 1.20 0.71
C ASP A 74 4.46 2.46 0.68
N PHE A 75 3.87 3.59 1.07
CA PHE A 75 4.53 4.88 1.26
C PHE A 75 4.13 5.41 2.65
N THR A 76 4.68 4.79 3.70
CA THR A 76 4.35 5.17 5.07
C THR A 76 5.62 5.58 5.82
N TRP A 77 5.78 5.10 7.02
CA TRP A 77 6.95 5.35 7.86
C TRP A 77 7.75 4.05 7.98
N PRO A 78 9.06 4.10 8.21
CA PRO A 78 9.87 2.88 8.30
C PRO A 78 9.32 1.82 9.24
N GLU A 79 8.85 2.22 10.43
CA GLU A 79 8.30 1.28 11.40
C GLU A 79 7.02 0.61 10.89
N VAL A 80 6.16 1.37 10.22
CA VAL A 80 4.93 0.85 9.64
C VAL A 80 5.24 -0.07 8.46
N THR A 81 6.19 0.33 7.62
CA THR A 81 6.63 -0.48 6.47
C THR A 81 7.10 -1.87 6.90
N ILE A 82 7.87 -1.96 7.98
CA ILE A 82 8.35 -3.25 8.49
C ILE A 82 7.18 -4.16 8.89
N GLY A 83 6.22 -3.63 9.65
CA GLY A 83 5.03 -4.39 10.02
C GLY A 83 4.22 -4.82 8.80
N ASN A 84 4.06 -3.94 7.84
CA ASN A 84 3.34 -4.25 6.60
C ASN A 84 4.04 -5.34 5.81
N ALA A 85 5.38 -5.30 5.75
CA ALA A 85 6.16 -6.33 5.05
C ALA A 85 5.96 -7.71 5.67
N GLU A 86 5.95 -7.79 6.99
CA GLU A 86 5.73 -9.06 7.69
C GLU A 86 4.34 -9.62 7.43
N VAL A 87 3.32 -8.76 7.39
CA VAL A 87 1.96 -9.19 7.06
C VAL A 87 1.87 -9.64 5.60
N CYS A 88 2.48 -8.90 4.69
CA CYS A 88 2.51 -9.31 3.26
C CYS A 88 3.15 -10.68 3.10
N ALA A 89 4.26 -10.95 3.79
CA ALA A 89 4.92 -12.25 3.75
C ALA A 89 3.99 -13.35 4.26
N ARG A 90 3.32 -13.10 5.38
CA ARG A 90 2.40 -14.06 5.99
C ARG A 90 1.23 -14.39 5.06
N LEU A 91 0.72 -13.38 4.36
CA LEU A 91 -0.44 -13.54 3.47
C LEU A 91 -0.07 -13.90 2.03
N GLY A 92 1.23 -14.01 1.73
CA GLY A 92 1.70 -14.33 0.38
C GLY A 92 1.50 -13.21 -0.62
N LYS A 93 1.52 -11.96 -0.18
CA LYS A 93 1.33 -10.80 -1.05
C LYS A 93 2.68 -10.17 -1.38
N ALA A 94 2.83 -9.70 -2.62
CA ALA A 94 4.00 -8.93 -3.03
C ALA A 94 3.92 -7.52 -2.45
N MET A 95 5.05 -6.81 -2.44
CA MET A 95 5.11 -5.47 -1.86
C MET A 95 6.03 -4.56 -2.67
N VAL A 96 5.60 -3.33 -2.89
CA VAL A 96 6.44 -2.26 -3.43
C VAL A 96 6.63 -1.25 -2.30
N VAL A 97 7.89 -1.06 -1.91
CA VAL A 97 8.24 -0.17 -0.80
C VAL A 97 8.77 1.13 -1.36
N GLY A 98 8.00 2.20 -1.17
CA GLY A 98 8.42 3.55 -1.51
C GLY A 98 8.85 4.38 -0.32
N THR A 99 8.74 3.82 0.89
CA THR A 99 9.15 4.48 2.12
C THR A 99 10.66 4.69 2.13
N THR A 100 11.10 5.90 2.49
CA THR A 100 12.52 6.23 2.61
C THR A 100 12.93 6.25 4.06
N GLY A 101 14.26 6.26 4.31
CA GLY A 101 14.79 6.41 5.66
C GLY A 101 14.86 5.14 6.48
N LEU A 102 14.74 3.96 5.85
CA LEU A 102 14.95 2.71 6.57
C LEU A 102 16.40 2.61 7.04
N ASN A 103 16.60 2.26 8.31
CA ASN A 103 17.94 2.01 8.84
C ASN A 103 18.44 0.61 8.43
N PRO A 104 19.73 0.28 8.68
CA PRO A 104 20.25 -1.03 8.28
C PRO A 104 19.49 -2.22 8.88
N GLU A 105 19.05 -2.12 10.13
CA GLU A 105 18.30 -3.19 10.77
C GLU A 105 16.96 -3.41 10.09
N GLN A 106 16.26 -2.34 9.74
CA GLN A 106 14.99 -2.41 9.03
C GLN A 106 15.17 -2.98 7.63
N ARG A 107 16.25 -2.62 6.95
CA ARG A 107 16.56 -3.19 5.63
C ARG A 107 16.80 -4.69 5.70
N GLU A 108 17.41 -5.17 6.78
CA GLU A 108 17.60 -6.60 6.98
C GLU A 108 16.27 -7.34 7.14
N VAL A 109 15.31 -6.74 7.83
CA VAL A 109 13.96 -7.32 7.93
C VAL A 109 13.33 -7.45 6.55
N ILE A 110 13.43 -6.42 5.72
CA ILE A 110 12.89 -6.45 4.36
C ILE A 110 13.59 -7.53 3.52
N LYS A 111 14.92 -7.66 3.63
CA LYS A 111 15.65 -8.72 2.91
C LYS A 111 15.17 -10.10 3.32
N ARG A 112 14.91 -10.31 4.61
CA ARG A 112 14.42 -11.59 5.11
C ARG A 112 13.02 -11.87 4.56
N VAL A 113 12.14 -10.86 4.56
CA VAL A 113 10.79 -10.99 4.01
C VAL A 113 10.85 -11.29 2.50
N ALA A 114 11.78 -10.68 1.79
CA ALA A 114 11.93 -10.86 0.35
C ALA A 114 12.30 -12.29 -0.04
N GLN A 115 12.77 -13.09 0.89
CA GLN A 115 13.06 -14.51 0.64
C GLN A 115 11.79 -15.35 0.47
N SER A 116 10.66 -14.90 1.05
CA SER A 116 9.40 -15.62 0.98
C SER A 116 8.33 -14.91 0.17
N SER A 117 8.47 -13.61 -0.09
CA SER A 117 7.52 -12.83 -0.86
C SER A 117 8.25 -11.78 -1.68
N PRO A 118 7.83 -11.52 -2.94
CA PRO A 118 8.50 -10.51 -3.76
C PRO A 118 8.39 -9.12 -3.13
N VAL A 119 9.53 -8.45 -2.98
CA VAL A 119 9.60 -7.07 -2.49
C VAL A 119 10.46 -6.25 -3.44
N VAL A 120 9.92 -5.12 -3.88
CA VAL A 120 10.64 -4.19 -4.74
C VAL A 120 10.77 -2.86 -4.00
N PHE A 121 11.98 -2.33 -3.94
CA PHE A 121 12.22 -0.98 -3.44
C PHE A 121 12.08 0.01 -4.58
N ALA A 122 11.31 1.07 -4.36
CA ALA A 122 11.08 2.10 -5.36
C ALA A 122 11.27 3.49 -4.73
N PRO A 123 12.45 3.80 -4.19
CA PRO A 123 12.68 5.05 -3.45
C PRO A 123 12.51 6.30 -4.31
N ASN A 124 12.73 6.18 -5.62
CA ASN A 124 12.61 7.32 -6.52
C ASN A 124 11.16 7.70 -6.83
N MET A 125 10.21 6.87 -6.48
CA MET A 125 8.80 7.17 -6.71
C MET A 125 8.27 8.24 -5.75
N SER A 126 8.99 8.51 -4.67
CA SER A 126 8.57 9.48 -3.65
C SER A 126 9.04 10.90 -3.94
N VAL A 127 9.78 11.12 -4.98
CA VAL A 127 10.33 12.43 -5.32
C VAL A 127 9.28 13.34 -5.94
#